data_9c9401284e6deedebac26a405aedf0d6
#
_entry.id   9c9401284e6deedebac26a405aedf0d6
#
_cell.length_a   1.000
_cell.length_b   1.000
_cell.length_c   1.000
_cell.angle_alpha   90.00
_cell.angle_beta   90.00
_cell.angle_gamma   90.00
#
_symmetry.space_group_name_H-M   'P 1'
#
loop_
_entity.id
_entity.type
_entity.pdbx_description
1 polymer ?
#
loop_
_entity_poly.entity_id
_entity_poly.type
_entity_poly.pdbx_seq_one_letter_code
_entity_poly.pdbx_strand_id
1 'polypeptide(L)'
;VYSCRSDKLDGSTESMDLISKLPFWLVRFVVYVVRKLDIHGHVPKAFIESDPYYCSAVLSNLGSIKLKSGYHHLTNWGTNSLFVIVGEKKIRPFFKDDGSYDMRDSVELGLTIDERLADGYYYSKSIRLLKKLLENPQLLETPLEEEVDY
;
A
#
# COMPACT_ATOMS: atom_id res chain seq x y z
N VAL A 1 -8.12 -2.20 10.69
CA VAL A 1 -8.51 -3.62 10.89
C VAL A 1 -9.87 -3.72 11.58
N TYR A 2 -10.26 -2.77 12.43
CA TYR A 2 -11.56 -2.78 13.12
C TYR A 2 -12.72 -2.28 12.25
N SER A 3 -12.47 -1.35 11.31
CA SER A 3 -13.53 -0.78 10.46
C SER A 3 -14.14 -1.79 9.48
N CYS A 4 -13.34 -2.73 8.95
CA CYS A 4 -13.84 -3.78 8.04
C CYS A 4 -14.66 -4.88 8.73
N ARG A 5 -14.72 -4.92 10.07
CA ARG A 5 -15.49 -5.90 10.86
C ARG A 5 -16.63 -5.27 11.65
N SER A 6 -16.74 -3.96 11.63
CA SER A 6 -17.84 -3.25 12.28
C SER A 6 -18.91 -2.90 11.26
N ASP A 7 -20.18 -3.07 11.60
CA ASP A 7 -21.33 -2.58 10.82
C ASP A 7 -21.40 -1.02 10.79
N LYS A 8 -20.39 -0.34 11.33
CA LYS A 8 -20.25 1.11 11.21
C LYS A 8 -19.62 1.45 9.87
N LEU A 9 -20.39 2.06 9.01
CA LEU A 9 -19.92 2.72 7.79
C LEU A 9 -18.82 3.71 8.17
N ASP A 10 -17.65 3.60 7.52
CA ASP A 10 -16.63 4.64 7.62
C ASP A 10 -17.06 5.90 6.85
N GLY A 11 -16.45 7.04 7.15
CA GLY A 11 -16.83 8.32 6.54
C GLY A 11 -16.71 8.35 5.01
N SER A 12 -15.88 7.48 4.42
CA SER A 12 -15.75 7.34 2.96
C SER A 12 -16.96 6.63 2.36
N THR A 13 -17.50 5.62 3.02
CA THR A 13 -18.70 4.89 2.57
C THR A 13 -19.95 5.78 2.67
N GLU A 14 -20.10 6.56 3.74
CA GLU A 14 -21.20 7.53 3.88
C GLU A 14 -21.15 8.62 2.77
N SER A 15 -19.95 9.11 2.47
CA SER A 15 -19.75 10.08 1.39
C SER A 15 -20.08 9.50 0.01
N MET A 16 -19.72 8.24 -0.27
CA MET A 16 -20.09 7.53 -1.49
C MET A 16 -21.59 7.32 -1.63
N ASP A 17 -22.28 6.98 -0.54
CA ASP A 17 -23.73 6.81 -0.52
C ASP A 17 -24.47 8.14 -0.81
N LEU A 18 -23.94 9.24 -0.30
CA LEU A 18 -24.50 10.57 -0.61
C LEU A 18 -24.29 10.93 -2.09
N ILE A 19 -23.09 10.68 -2.62
CA ILE A 19 -22.74 10.95 -4.03
C ILE A 19 -23.56 10.09 -4.98
N SER A 20 -23.84 8.82 -4.63
CA SER A 20 -24.62 7.90 -5.47
C SER A 20 -26.07 8.34 -5.71
N LYS A 21 -26.63 9.21 -4.84
CA LYS A 21 -27.98 9.77 -4.96
C LYS A 21 -28.06 10.98 -5.89
N LEU A 22 -26.90 11.51 -6.30
CA LEU A 22 -26.84 12.67 -7.18
C LEU A 22 -27.00 12.28 -8.66
N PRO A 23 -27.58 13.15 -9.52
CA PRO A 23 -27.62 12.90 -10.95
C PRO A 23 -26.20 12.83 -11.53
N PHE A 24 -25.99 11.93 -12.50
CA PHE A 24 -24.67 11.60 -13.06
C PHE A 24 -23.85 12.82 -13.55
N TRP A 25 -24.50 13.82 -14.17
CA TRP A 25 -23.82 15.03 -14.62
C TRP A 25 -23.26 15.85 -13.46
N LEU A 26 -23.96 15.89 -12.32
CA LEU A 26 -23.51 16.60 -11.12
C LEU A 26 -22.33 15.86 -10.46
N VAL A 27 -22.38 14.53 -10.41
CA VAL A 27 -21.25 13.69 -9.93
C VAL A 27 -20.00 13.98 -10.77
N ARG A 28 -20.13 14.00 -12.11
CA ARG A 28 -19.00 14.32 -13.00
C ARG A 28 -18.44 15.72 -12.74
N PHE A 29 -19.29 16.69 -12.50
CA PHE A 29 -18.86 18.05 -12.20
C PHE A 29 -18.12 18.12 -10.86
N VAL A 30 -18.65 17.50 -9.80
CA VAL A 30 -18.00 17.43 -8.48
C VAL A 30 -16.63 16.74 -8.59
N VAL A 31 -16.56 15.58 -9.24
CA VAL A 31 -15.30 14.85 -9.45
C VAL A 31 -14.29 15.70 -10.24
N TYR A 32 -14.73 16.42 -11.26
CA TYR A 32 -13.88 17.34 -12.02
C TYR A 32 -13.30 18.45 -11.13
N VAL A 33 -14.14 19.07 -10.31
CA VAL A 33 -13.72 20.15 -9.40
C VAL A 33 -12.72 19.60 -8.35
N VAL A 34 -13.06 18.49 -7.70
CA VAL A 34 -12.15 17.85 -6.70
C VAL A 34 -10.81 17.49 -7.32
N ARG A 35 -10.80 16.91 -8.53
CA ARG A 35 -9.56 16.60 -9.25
C ARG A 35 -8.75 17.85 -9.60
N LYS A 36 -9.39 18.96 -9.96
CA LYS A 36 -8.69 20.23 -10.19
C LYS A 36 -8.09 20.78 -8.90
N LEU A 37 -8.81 20.71 -7.80
CA LEU A 37 -8.31 21.10 -6.49
C LEU A 37 -7.12 20.22 -6.05
N ASP A 38 -7.18 18.92 -6.31
CA ASP A 38 -6.10 17.96 -6.01
C ASP A 38 -4.83 18.30 -6.78
N ILE A 39 -4.91 18.51 -8.09
CA ILE A 39 -3.76 18.89 -8.93
C ILE A 39 -3.10 20.20 -8.44
N HIS A 40 -3.87 21.11 -7.87
CA HIS A 40 -3.35 22.38 -7.36
C HIS A 40 -3.04 22.37 -5.85
N GLY A 41 -3.17 21.23 -5.17
CA GLY A 41 -2.90 21.12 -3.74
C GLY A 41 -3.90 21.87 -2.83
N HIS A 42 -5.13 22.11 -3.30
CA HIS A 42 -6.16 22.87 -2.58
C HIS A 42 -7.32 21.98 -2.11
N VAL A 43 -7.10 20.69 -1.94
CA VAL A 43 -8.12 19.78 -1.41
C VAL A 43 -8.45 20.13 0.04
N PRO A 44 -9.73 20.24 0.42
CA PRO A 44 -10.12 20.48 1.81
C PRO A 44 -9.58 19.40 2.75
N LYS A 45 -9.08 19.79 3.93
CA LYS A 45 -8.49 18.87 4.92
C LYS A 45 -9.42 17.71 5.29
N ALA A 46 -10.72 17.97 5.39
CA ALA A 46 -11.71 16.94 5.69
C ALA A 46 -11.72 15.78 4.67
N PHE A 47 -11.45 16.05 3.40
CA PHE A 47 -11.30 15.02 2.37
C PHE A 47 -9.97 14.26 2.53
N ILE A 48 -8.88 14.98 2.78
CA ILE A 48 -7.55 14.38 2.98
C ILE A 48 -7.54 13.43 4.17
N GLU A 49 -8.18 13.82 5.28
CA GLU A 49 -8.22 13.02 6.52
C GLU A 49 -9.10 11.76 6.39
N SER A 50 -10.10 11.79 5.52
CA SER A 50 -11.03 10.67 5.33
C SER A 50 -10.63 9.70 4.22
N ASP A 51 -9.77 10.12 3.28
CA ASP A 51 -9.37 9.32 2.12
C ASP A 51 -7.99 8.67 2.34
N PRO A 52 -7.91 7.32 2.41
CA PRO A 52 -6.66 6.59 2.62
C PRO A 52 -5.62 6.80 1.50
N TYR A 53 -6.01 7.35 0.35
CA TYR A 53 -5.08 7.62 -0.75
C TYR A 53 -4.23 8.88 -0.55
N TYR A 54 -4.50 9.68 0.48
CA TYR A 54 -3.64 10.80 0.88
C TYR A 54 -2.58 10.39 1.91
N CYS A 55 -1.96 9.24 1.71
CA CYS A 55 -0.81 8.77 2.48
C CYS A 55 0.37 8.45 1.55
N SER A 56 1.58 8.31 2.07
CA SER A 56 2.76 7.93 1.27
C SER A 56 2.74 6.44 0.90
N ALA A 57 2.22 5.61 1.80
CA ALA A 57 2.18 4.17 1.60
C ALA A 57 0.91 3.56 2.22
N VAL A 58 0.30 2.61 1.52
CA VAL A 58 -0.79 1.77 2.04
C VAL A 58 -0.28 0.37 2.28
N LEU A 59 -0.56 -0.16 3.46
CA LEU A 59 -0.31 -1.55 3.81
C LEU A 59 -1.64 -2.29 3.97
N SER A 60 -1.88 -3.28 3.11
CA SER A 60 -3.09 -4.12 3.15
C SER A 60 -2.72 -5.55 3.53
N ASN A 61 -3.36 -6.10 4.56
CA ASN A 61 -3.13 -7.47 5.01
C ASN A 61 -4.26 -8.40 4.55
N LEU A 62 -4.09 -8.99 3.36
CA LEU A 62 -4.99 -10.00 2.82
C LEU A 62 -4.79 -11.38 3.47
N GLY A 63 -3.66 -11.63 4.08
CA GLY A 63 -3.40 -12.87 4.84
C GLY A 63 -4.36 -13.06 6.01
N SER A 64 -4.87 -11.96 6.59
CA SER A 64 -5.87 -12.01 7.66
C SER A 64 -7.22 -12.64 7.23
N ILE A 65 -7.50 -12.64 5.93
CA ILE A 65 -8.68 -13.26 5.30
C ILE A 65 -8.31 -14.46 4.42
N LYS A 66 -7.10 -15.00 4.61
CA LYS A 66 -6.58 -16.22 3.92
C LYS A 66 -6.45 -16.05 2.40
N LEU A 67 -6.13 -14.85 1.93
CA LEU A 67 -5.85 -14.60 0.53
C LEU A 67 -4.34 -14.51 0.28
N LYS A 68 -3.95 -14.87 -0.94
CA LYS A 68 -2.57 -14.66 -1.42
C LYS A 68 -2.29 -13.17 -1.57
N SER A 69 -1.00 -12.82 -1.65
CA SER A 69 -0.61 -11.48 -2.08
C SER A 69 -1.07 -11.22 -3.53
N GLY A 70 -1.22 -9.96 -3.87
CA GLY A 70 -1.57 -9.51 -5.20
C GLY A 70 -0.97 -8.15 -5.46
N TYR A 71 -1.37 -7.52 -6.55
CA TYR A 71 -0.96 -6.16 -6.89
C TYR A 71 -2.20 -5.28 -6.93
N HIS A 72 -2.08 -4.07 -6.39
CA HIS A 72 -3.11 -3.05 -6.45
C HIS A 72 -2.60 -1.90 -7.31
N HIS A 73 -3.40 -1.42 -8.25
CA HIS A 73 -3.01 -0.23 -9.03
C HIS A 73 -3.11 1.02 -8.16
N LEU A 74 -2.20 1.95 -8.38
CA LEU A 74 -2.22 3.26 -7.74
C LEU A 74 -3.31 4.14 -8.34
N THR A 75 -3.85 5.04 -7.53
CA THR A 75 -4.87 5.99 -7.98
C THR A 75 -4.28 7.18 -8.72
N ASN A 76 -5.11 7.86 -9.52
CA ASN A 76 -4.73 9.09 -10.23
C ASN A 76 -4.96 10.35 -9.39
N TRP A 77 -5.24 10.21 -8.10
CA TRP A 77 -5.40 11.31 -7.15
C TRP A 77 -4.76 10.93 -5.81
N GLY A 78 -4.58 11.93 -4.95
CA GLY A 78 -3.92 11.76 -3.67
C GLY A 78 -2.41 11.67 -3.79
N THR A 79 -1.76 11.20 -2.74
CA THR A 79 -0.29 11.17 -2.60
C THR A 79 0.29 9.76 -2.48
N ASN A 80 -0.57 8.73 -2.59
CA ASN A 80 -0.13 7.34 -2.44
C ASN A 80 0.80 6.91 -3.58
N SER A 81 2.02 6.54 -3.22
CA SER A 81 3.08 6.14 -4.15
C SER A 81 3.56 4.70 -3.96
N LEU A 82 3.17 4.07 -2.86
CA LEU A 82 3.55 2.71 -2.53
C LEU A 82 2.34 1.94 -2.00
N PHE A 83 2.03 0.81 -2.62
CA PHE A 83 1.01 -0.11 -2.12
C PHE A 83 1.65 -1.46 -1.81
N VAL A 84 1.53 -1.88 -0.55
CA VAL A 84 2.08 -3.15 -0.05
C VAL A 84 0.94 -4.08 0.31
N ILE A 85 0.89 -5.25 -0.31
CA ILE A 85 -0.08 -6.29 0.00
C ILE A 85 0.62 -7.46 0.67
N VAL A 86 0.23 -7.76 1.90
CA VAL A 86 0.72 -8.91 2.66
C VAL A 86 -0.22 -10.09 2.44
N GLY A 87 0.28 -11.16 1.83
CA GLY A 87 -0.46 -12.41 1.63
C GLY A 87 -0.49 -13.30 2.86
N GLU A 88 -1.19 -14.42 2.74
CA GLU A 88 -1.26 -15.43 3.80
C GLU A 88 0.10 -16.09 4.06
N LYS A 89 0.34 -16.42 5.33
CA LYS A 89 1.50 -17.21 5.75
C LYS A 89 1.35 -18.65 5.25
N LYS A 90 2.38 -19.16 4.55
CA LYS A 90 2.45 -20.52 4.03
C LYS A 90 3.82 -21.14 4.26
N ILE A 91 3.85 -22.45 4.42
CA ILE A 91 5.10 -23.21 4.38
C ILE A 91 5.49 -23.42 2.92
N ARG A 92 6.70 -23.02 2.53
CA ARG A 92 7.22 -23.14 1.17
C ARG A 92 8.62 -23.77 1.15
N PRO A 93 8.99 -24.51 0.09
CA PRO A 93 10.36 -25.00 -0.08
C PRO A 93 11.29 -23.83 -0.43
N PHE A 94 12.41 -23.76 0.28
CA PHE A 94 13.51 -22.86 0.02
C PHE A 94 14.68 -23.68 -0.52
N PHE A 95 14.94 -23.57 -1.82
CA PHE A 95 16.00 -24.32 -2.51
C PHE A 95 17.37 -23.71 -2.21
N LYS A 96 18.35 -24.58 -1.99
CA LYS A 96 19.77 -24.24 -1.84
C LYS A 96 20.50 -24.49 -3.15
N ASP A 97 21.73 -23.97 -3.26
CA ASP A 97 22.57 -24.13 -4.46
C ASP A 97 22.94 -25.58 -4.77
N ASP A 98 22.94 -26.46 -3.77
CA ASP A 98 23.18 -27.91 -3.89
C ASP A 98 21.95 -28.72 -4.35
N GLY A 99 20.80 -28.03 -4.61
CA GLY A 99 19.55 -28.64 -5.00
C GLY A 99 18.72 -29.21 -3.83
N SER A 100 19.24 -29.18 -2.60
CA SER A 100 18.44 -29.48 -1.40
C SER A 100 17.47 -28.36 -1.08
N TYR A 101 16.47 -28.60 -0.24
CA TYR A 101 15.52 -27.58 0.17
C TYR A 101 15.15 -27.69 1.65
N ASP A 102 14.86 -26.54 2.23
CA ASP A 102 14.28 -26.44 3.57
C ASP A 102 12.84 -25.93 3.47
N MET A 103 11.93 -26.54 4.24
CA MET A 103 10.57 -26.03 4.36
C MET A 103 10.54 -24.89 5.38
N ARG A 104 10.15 -23.68 4.94
CA ARG A 104 10.13 -22.50 5.79
C ARG A 104 8.77 -21.80 5.77
N ASP A 105 8.43 -21.23 6.91
CA ASP A 105 7.32 -20.26 6.99
C ASP A 105 7.64 -19.04 6.11
N SER A 106 6.76 -18.76 5.19
CA SER A 106 6.94 -17.69 4.20
C SER A 106 5.68 -16.84 4.06
N VAL A 107 5.91 -15.56 3.86
CA VAL A 107 4.85 -14.58 3.53
C VAL A 107 5.22 -13.93 2.19
N GLU A 108 4.24 -13.86 1.30
CA GLU A 108 4.39 -13.12 0.04
C GLU A 108 4.03 -11.65 0.24
N LEU A 109 4.89 -10.77 -0.27
CA LEU A 109 4.60 -9.33 -0.36
C LEU A 109 4.40 -8.94 -1.82
N GLY A 110 3.25 -8.35 -2.14
CA GLY A 110 3.01 -7.69 -3.42
C GLY A 110 3.30 -6.20 -3.28
N LEU A 111 4.23 -5.68 -4.09
CA LEU A 111 4.61 -4.27 -4.07
C LEU A 111 4.18 -3.61 -5.38
N THR A 112 3.41 -2.54 -5.29
CA THR A 112 3.12 -1.64 -6.41
C THR A 112 3.71 -0.28 -6.09
N ILE A 113 4.58 0.22 -6.96
CA ILE A 113 5.42 1.37 -6.72
C ILE A 113 5.23 2.37 -7.88
N ASP A 114 5.23 3.65 -7.57
CA ASP A 114 5.09 4.71 -8.58
C ASP A 114 6.44 5.06 -9.21
N GLU A 115 6.67 4.60 -10.45
CA GLU A 115 7.89 4.87 -11.20
C GLU A 115 8.09 6.35 -11.58
N ARG A 116 7.08 7.20 -11.37
CA ARG A 116 7.25 8.66 -11.53
C ARG A 116 8.15 9.28 -10.47
N LEU A 117 8.34 8.59 -9.32
CA LEU A 117 9.19 9.05 -8.22
C LEU A 117 10.64 8.57 -8.35
N ALA A 118 10.84 7.33 -8.80
CA ALA A 118 12.15 6.74 -8.97
C ALA A 118 12.08 5.57 -9.95
N ASP A 119 13.19 5.28 -10.58
CA ASP A 119 13.29 4.19 -11.56
C ASP A 119 13.41 2.79 -10.92
N GLY A 120 13.32 1.75 -11.74
CA GLY A 120 13.42 0.37 -11.30
C GLY A 120 14.77 0.02 -10.67
N TYR A 121 15.86 0.71 -11.04
CA TYR A 121 17.18 0.51 -10.44
C TYR A 121 17.20 0.97 -8.99
N TYR A 122 16.68 2.15 -8.71
CA TYR A 122 16.53 2.65 -7.33
C TYR A 122 15.66 1.73 -6.48
N TYR A 123 14.51 1.32 -7.00
CA TYR A 123 13.59 0.43 -6.29
C TYR A 123 14.19 -0.96 -6.05
N SER A 124 15.00 -1.49 -6.98
CA SER A 124 15.65 -2.78 -6.78
C SER A 124 16.59 -2.77 -5.57
N LYS A 125 17.29 -1.66 -5.34
CA LYS A 125 18.13 -1.46 -4.14
C LYS A 125 17.26 -1.37 -2.87
N SER A 126 16.20 -0.58 -2.92
CA SER A 126 15.26 -0.42 -1.79
C SER A 126 14.61 -1.75 -1.39
N ILE A 127 14.25 -2.59 -2.36
CA ILE A 127 13.67 -3.92 -2.09
C ILE A 127 14.70 -4.85 -1.46
N ARG A 128 15.97 -4.81 -1.90
CA ARG A 128 17.05 -5.59 -1.28
C ARG A 128 17.27 -5.17 0.17
N LEU A 129 17.31 -3.87 0.43
CA LEU A 129 17.40 -3.34 1.79
C LEU A 129 16.21 -3.77 2.64
N LEU A 130 14.98 -3.64 2.12
CA LEU A 130 13.77 -4.09 2.81
C LEU A 130 13.86 -5.58 3.17
N LYS A 131 14.28 -6.42 2.23
CA LYS A 131 14.46 -7.86 2.48
C LYS A 131 15.48 -8.10 3.58
N LYS A 132 16.64 -7.44 3.55
CA LYS A 132 17.68 -7.56 4.58
C LYS A 132 17.18 -7.14 5.96
N LEU A 133 16.41 -6.06 6.06
CA LEU A 133 15.81 -5.59 7.31
C LEU A 133 14.74 -6.55 7.85
N LEU A 134 13.95 -7.16 6.98
CA LEU A 134 12.97 -8.17 7.38
C LEU A 134 13.61 -9.47 7.85
N GLU A 135 14.74 -9.85 7.26
CA GLU A 135 15.54 -11.01 7.69
C GLU A 135 16.34 -10.75 8.97
N ASN A 136 16.65 -9.49 9.27
CA ASN A 136 17.45 -9.05 10.41
C ASN A 136 16.78 -7.88 11.14
N PRO A 137 15.63 -8.09 11.81
CA PRO A 137 14.84 -7.01 12.39
C PRO A 137 15.57 -6.23 13.49
N GLN A 138 16.61 -6.81 14.10
CA GLN A 138 17.47 -6.14 15.08
C GLN A 138 18.19 -4.92 14.50
N LEU A 139 18.41 -4.86 13.19
CA LEU A 139 19.01 -3.69 12.53
C LEU A 139 18.11 -2.42 12.61
N LEU A 140 16.81 -2.60 12.84
CA LEU A 140 15.88 -1.49 13.02
C LEU A 140 16.00 -0.81 14.40
N GLU A 141 16.71 -1.45 15.35
CA GLU A 141 16.96 -0.89 16.69
C GLU A 141 18.22 -0.02 16.73
N THR A 142 19.06 -0.08 15.69
CA THR A 142 20.27 0.76 15.57
C THR A 142 19.95 2.11 14.97
N PRO A 143 20.66 3.21 15.38
CA PRO A 143 20.52 4.51 14.75
C PRO A 143 20.80 4.45 13.23
N LEU A 144 20.06 5.23 12.44
CA LEU A 144 20.21 5.33 10.98
C LEU A 144 21.54 5.96 10.50
N GLU A 145 22.48 6.24 11.42
CA GLU A 145 23.77 6.85 11.12
C GLU A 145 24.80 5.87 10.52
N GLU A 146 24.54 4.57 10.61
CA GLU A 146 25.41 3.56 10.01
C GLU A 146 24.85 3.11 8.67
N GLU A 147 25.67 3.19 7.60
CA GLU A 147 25.33 2.68 6.28
C GLU A 147 25.14 1.16 6.34
N VAL A 148 23.94 0.70 6.03
CA VAL A 148 23.65 -0.74 5.94
C VAL A 148 24.09 -1.24 4.58
N ASP A 149 25.16 -2.01 4.51
CA ASP A 149 25.64 -2.67 3.29
C ASP A 149 24.63 -3.74 2.82
N TYR A 150 24.16 -3.68 1.54
CA TYR A 150 23.08 -4.53 0.99
C TYR A 150 23.28 -4.87 -0.49
#